data_ce9287288a00fa5317ed711ae2d7b7a4
#
_entry.id   ce9287288a00fa5317ed711ae2d7b7a4
#
_cell.length_a   1.000
_cell.length_b   1.000
_cell.length_c   1.000
_cell.angle_alpha   90.00
_cell.angle_beta   90.00
_cell.angle_gamma   90.00
#
_symmetry.space_group_name_H-M   'P 1'
#
loop_
_entity.id
_entity.type
_entity.pdbx_description
1 polymer ?
#
loop_
_entity_poly.entity_id
_entity_poly.type
_entity_poly.pdbx_seq_one_letter_code
_entity_poly.pdbx_strand_id
1 'polypeptide(L)'
;MSAHALELEQVVGHADVRAALVDALASDRCPPCYLFAGPPGVGKRTLAAAFLRAFLCLARRADGSACGLCAACRAAERGQHPDLHLVPQKTSRSGRLEITTVRSEVVEVFDLEPKYSRRRGVLIDRAETLSEEAQNSLLKTLEEPPAGACLVLVATTETALLPTILSRARLLRFGRLAAEDGLAILRQQSGGAEPELVLREALALADGSPGAALELLSSELFSERATLAGWIHAGAPSPADLRELLPGLDTGGRSEGTREERKERLHELFQLTLLLAGRELREGCSADAPGASASDADREEELRRGALMASCQRWAELGLRALDDLEAMVTPELVFELWAAGLPRA
;
A
#
# COMPACT_ATOMS: atom_id res chain seq x y z
N MET A 1 13.23 7.90 -8.07
CA MET A 1 13.66 6.86 -9.05
C MET A 1 12.46 5.97 -9.36
N SER A 2 12.18 5.69 -10.63
CA SER A 2 11.08 4.80 -10.99
C SER A 2 11.36 3.38 -10.45
N ALA A 3 10.35 2.71 -9.91
CA ALA A 3 10.45 1.31 -9.40
C ALA A 3 11.01 0.33 -10.45
N HIS A 4 11.01 0.70 -11.72
CA HIS A 4 11.54 -0.08 -12.84
C HIS A 4 13.07 -0.06 -12.98
N ALA A 5 13.77 0.83 -12.27
CA ALA A 5 15.21 1.04 -12.41
C ALA A 5 16.05 0.30 -11.36
N LEU A 6 15.44 -0.16 -10.25
CA LEU A 6 16.17 -0.82 -9.16
C LEU A 6 16.63 -2.23 -9.52
N GLU A 7 17.86 -2.56 -9.14
CA GLU A 7 18.34 -3.94 -9.15
C GLU A 7 17.86 -4.69 -7.91
N LEU A 8 17.78 -6.02 -7.98
CA LEU A 8 17.25 -6.84 -6.90
C LEU A 8 18.00 -6.63 -5.57
N GLU A 9 19.30 -6.38 -5.62
CA GLU A 9 20.16 -6.13 -4.47
C GLU A 9 19.97 -4.75 -3.83
N GLN A 10 19.47 -3.79 -4.63
CA GLN A 10 19.22 -2.42 -4.18
C GLN A 10 17.90 -2.26 -3.43
N VAL A 11 17.03 -3.28 -3.47
CA VAL A 11 15.78 -3.27 -2.73
C VAL A 11 16.08 -3.47 -1.25
N VAL A 12 15.78 -2.47 -0.44
CA VAL A 12 16.01 -2.48 1.01
C VAL A 12 15.01 -3.41 1.70
N GLY A 13 15.49 -4.16 2.68
CA GLY A 13 14.68 -5.10 3.47
C GLY A 13 14.41 -6.45 2.80
N HIS A 14 13.58 -7.26 3.42
CA HIS A 14 13.13 -8.58 2.93
C HIS A 14 14.26 -9.52 2.51
N ALA A 15 15.32 -9.61 3.31
CA ALA A 15 16.55 -10.35 2.98
C ALA A 15 16.26 -11.83 2.59
N ASP A 16 15.39 -12.52 3.34
CA ASP A 16 15.06 -13.93 3.07
C ASP A 16 14.32 -14.09 1.74
N VAL A 17 13.38 -13.18 1.43
CA VAL A 17 12.65 -13.20 0.16
C VAL A 17 13.60 -12.91 -1.00
N ARG A 18 14.49 -11.91 -0.85
CA ARG A 18 15.50 -11.60 -1.87
C ARG A 18 16.43 -12.79 -2.12
N ALA A 19 16.94 -13.42 -1.06
CA ALA A 19 17.80 -14.58 -1.17
C ALA A 19 17.10 -15.73 -1.92
N ALA A 20 15.84 -16.02 -1.61
CA ALA A 20 15.08 -17.06 -2.31
C ALA A 20 14.88 -16.76 -3.81
N LEU A 21 14.71 -15.48 -4.18
CA LEU A 21 14.59 -15.05 -5.58
C LEU A 21 15.94 -15.11 -6.31
N VAL A 22 17.03 -14.70 -5.66
CA VAL A 22 18.40 -14.80 -6.18
C VAL A 22 18.76 -16.25 -6.44
N ASP A 23 18.50 -17.15 -5.49
CA ASP A 23 18.76 -18.59 -5.65
C ASP A 23 17.97 -19.20 -6.82
N ALA A 24 16.70 -18.81 -6.99
CA ALA A 24 15.88 -19.26 -8.11
C ALA A 24 16.44 -18.76 -9.45
N LEU A 25 16.94 -17.53 -9.50
CA LEU A 25 17.57 -16.94 -10.70
C LEU A 25 18.91 -17.58 -11.00
N ALA A 26 19.77 -17.76 -10.01
CA ALA A 26 21.11 -18.34 -10.17
C ALA A 26 21.04 -19.83 -10.60
N SER A 27 20.10 -20.58 -10.02
CA SER A 27 19.87 -22.01 -10.39
C SER A 27 19.05 -22.20 -11.65
N ASP A 28 18.53 -21.14 -12.26
CA ASP A 28 17.59 -21.15 -13.39
C ASP A 28 16.31 -21.99 -13.15
N ARG A 29 15.88 -22.07 -11.89
CA ARG A 29 14.71 -22.84 -11.44
C ARG A 29 13.61 -21.91 -10.92
N CYS A 30 13.19 -20.95 -11.75
CA CYS A 30 12.10 -20.06 -11.41
C CYS A 30 10.75 -20.76 -11.57
N PRO A 31 9.92 -20.86 -10.53
CA PRO A 31 8.53 -21.28 -10.67
C PRO A 31 7.76 -20.42 -11.68
N PRO A 32 6.77 -20.99 -12.37
CA PRO A 32 5.98 -20.25 -13.36
C PRO A 32 5.06 -19.19 -12.73
N CYS A 33 4.74 -19.32 -11.44
CA CYS A 33 3.93 -18.37 -10.70
C CYS A 33 4.48 -18.14 -9.30
N TYR A 34 4.56 -16.86 -8.93
CA TYR A 34 4.82 -16.39 -7.57
C TYR A 34 3.63 -15.60 -7.03
N LEU A 35 3.35 -15.74 -5.74
CA LEU A 35 2.48 -14.87 -4.99
C LEU A 35 3.29 -14.12 -3.92
N PHE A 36 3.37 -12.80 -4.04
CA PHE A 36 3.96 -11.92 -3.03
C PHE A 36 2.85 -11.36 -2.14
N ALA A 37 2.72 -11.88 -0.93
CA ALA A 37 1.66 -11.51 0.00
C ALA A 37 2.22 -10.78 1.22
N GLY A 38 1.54 -9.74 1.69
CA GLY A 38 1.93 -8.97 2.88
C GLY A 38 1.37 -7.55 2.88
N PRO A 39 1.65 -6.75 3.92
CA PRO A 39 1.10 -5.41 4.10
C PRO A 39 1.33 -4.51 2.87
N PRO A 40 0.44 -3.53 2.60
CA PRO A 40 0.64 -2.58 1.52
C PRO A 40 1.86 -1.70 1.76
N GLY A 41 2.46 -1.16 0.70
CA GLY A 41 3.55 -0.18 0.76
C GLY A 41 4.92 -0.68 1.28
N VAL A 42 5.08 -1.99 1.55
CA VAL A 42 6.37 -2.57 2.05
C VAL A 42 7.36 -2.92 0.94
N GLY A 43 7.08 -2.58 -0.33
CA GLY A 43 8.02 -2.79 -1.44
C GLY A 43 7.80 -4.07 -2.26
N LYS A 44 6.68 -4.81 -2.08
CA LYS A 44 6.36 -6.04 -2.85
C LYS A 44 6.45 -5.84 -4.37
N ARG A 45 5.77 -4.81 -4.89
CA ARG A 45 5.77 -4.48 -6.31
C ARG A 45 7.17 -4.11 -6.81
N THR A 46 7.92 -3.36 -6.02
CA THR A 46 9.30 -2.95 -6.35
C THR A 46 10.19 -4.17 -6.49
N LEU A 47 10.13 -5.10 -5.52
CA LEU A 47 10.90 -6.34 -5.55
C LEU A 47 10.46 -7.24 -6.71
N ALA A 48 9.16 -7.35 -7.00
CA ALA A 48 8.63 -8.11 -8.13
C ALA A 48 9.14 -7.57 -9.47
N ALA A 49 9.13 -6.26 -9.66
CA ALA A 49 9.65 -5.62 -10.88
C ALA A 49 11.18 -5.85 -11.03
N ALA A 50 11.95 -5.69 -9.95
CA ALA A 50 13.39 -5.96 -9.94
C ALA A 50 13.70 -7.44 -10.26
N PHE A 51 12.94 -8.36 -9.67
CA PHE A 51 13.03 -9.81 -9.96
C PHE A 51 12.76 -10.11 -11.43
N LEU A 52 11.65 -9.62 -11.97
CA LEU A 52 11.29 -9.87 -13.38
C LEU A 52 12.31 -9.25 -14.35
N ARG A 53 12.90 -8.09 -14.02
CA ARG A 53 14.01 -7.52 -14.78
C ARG A 53 15.22 -8.45 -14.81
N ALA A 54 15.60 -9.04 -13.69
CA ALA A 54 16.70 -10.01 -13.62
C ALA A 54 16.33 -11.32 -14.34
N PHE A 55 15.09 -11.76 -14.22
CA PHE A 55 14.56 -12.95 -14.91
C PHE A 55 14.66 -12.82 -16.44
N LEU A 56 14.37 -11.64 -16.99
CA LEU A 56 14.40 -11.34 -18.43
C LEU A 56 15.78 -10.94 -18.95
N CYS A 57 16.78 -10.79 -18.09
CA CYS A 57 18.12 -10.39 -18.50
C CYS A 57 18.78 -11.42 -19.42
N LEU A 58 19.33 -10.97 -20.57
CA LEU A 58 19.97 -11.82 -21.57
C LEU A 58 21.35 -12.35 -21.12
N ALA A 59 22.01 -11.64 -20.21
CA ALA A 59 23.35 -11.94 -19.73
C ALA A 59 23.40 -11.77 -18.21
N ARG A 60 22.57 -12.55 -17.49
CA ARG A 60 22.56 -12.58 -16.03
C ARG A 60 23.94 -12.90 -15.48
N ARG A 61 24.30 -12.26 -14.39
CA ARG A 61 25.54 -12.56 -13.65
C ARG A 61 25.37 -13.92 -12.92
N ALA A 62 26.49 -14.51 -12.51
CA ALA A 62 26.50 -15.79 -11.81
C ALA A 62 25.72 -15.76 -10.46
N ASP A 63 25.64 -14.59 -9.82
CA ASP A 63 24.89 -14.33 -8.61
C ASP A 63 23.37 -14.17 -8.84
N GLY A 64 22.89 -14.35 -10.07
CA GLY A 64 21.48 -14.18 -10.44
C GLY A 64 21.07 -12.73 -10.73
N SER A 65 21.94 -11.74 -10.54
CA SER A 65 21.62 -10.32 -10.76
C SER A 65 21.53 -9.98 -12.25
N ALA A 66 20.78 -8.92 -12.58
CA ALA A 66 20.72 -8.39 -13.94
C ALA A 66 22.05 -7.75 -14.33
N CYS A 67 22.46 -7.87 -15.61
CA CYS A 67 23.72 -7.28 -16.06
C CYS A 67 23.68 -5.74 -16.19
N GLY A 68 22.49 -5.14 -16.25
CA GLY A 68 22.28 -3.69 -16.42
C GLY A 68 22.57 -3.14 -17.83
N LEU A 69 23.26 -3.89 -18.70
CA LEU A 69 23.85 -3.40 -19.95
C LEU A 69 23.19 -3.97 -21.22
N CYS A 70 22.57 -5.13 -21.16
CA CYS A 70 21.96 -5.77 -22.35
C CYS A 70 20.70 -5.00 -22.84
N ALA A 71 20.25 -5.34 -24.05
CA ALA A 71 19.08 -4.69 -24.64
C ALA A 71 17.82 -4.84 -23.76
N ALA A 72 17.63 -6.02 -23.15
CA ALA A 72 16.54 -6.28 -22.23
C ALA A 72 16.60 -5.38 -21.00
N CYS A 73 17.76 -5.28 -20.33
CA CYS A 73 17.93 -4.41 -19.15
C CYS A 73 17.68 -2.95 -19.48
N ARG A 74 18.22 -2.44 -20.58
CA ARG A 74 17.97 -1.05 -21.01
C ARG A 74 16.53 -0.77 -21.38
N ALA A 75 15.84 -1.75 -21.99
CA ALA A 75 14.42 -1.62 -22.28
C ALA A 75 13.56 -1.62 -20.99
N ALA A 76 13.88 -2.49 -20.03
CA ALA A 76 13.21 -2.54 -18.74
C ALA A 76 13.39 -1.25 -17.94
N GLU A 77 14.58 -0.66 -17.94
CA GLU A 77 14.89 0.61 -17.29
C GLU A 77 14.03 1.76 -17.84
N ARG A 78 13.76 1.79 -19.14
CA ARG A 78 12.88 2.77 -19.78
C ARG A 78 11.40 2.43 -19.67
N GLY A 79 11.02 1.32 -19.01
CA GLY A 79 9.64 0.85 -18.95
C GLY A 79 9.07 0.38 -20.30
N GLN A 80 9.94 -0.01 -21.26
CA GLN A 80 9.59 -0.35 -22.63
C GLN A 80 10.00 -1.78 -23.01
N HIS A 81 10.12 -2.67 -22.03
CA HIS A 81 10.51 -4.06 -22.31
C HIS A 81 9.33 -4.84 -22.91
N PRO A 82 9.44 -5.37 -24.15
CA PRO A 82 8.30 -6.01 -24.84
C PRO A 82 7.85 -7.34 -24.21
N ASP A 83 8.73 -7.99 -23.43
CA ASP A 83 8.43 -9.24 -22.74
C ASP A 83 8.21 -9.07 -21.25
N LEU A 84 8.11 -7.81 -20.74
CA LEU A 84 7.72 -7.47 -19.38
C LEU A 84 6.38 -6.73 -19.41
N HIS A 85 5.34 -7.39 -18.93
CA HIS A 85 4.01 -6.83 -18.91
C HIS A 85 3.60 -6.49 -17.48
N LEU A 86 3.32 -5.23 -17.26
CA LEU A 86 2.73 -4.74 -16.02
C LEU A 86 1.25 -4.54 -16.28
N VAL A 87 0.41 -5.39 -15.70
CA VAL A 87 -1.04 -5.32 -15.93
C VAL A 87 -1.55 -3.98 -15.39
N PRO A 88 -2.19 -3.16 -16.25
CA PRO A 88 -2.70 -1.86 -15.83
C PRO A 88 -3.83 -2.04 -14.82
N GLN A 89 -3.84 -1.20 -13.79
CA GLN A 89 -4.88 -1.15 -12.75
C GLN A 89 -6.18 -0.50 -13.26
N LYS A 90 -6.65 -0.93 -14.44
CA LYS A 90 -7.96 -0.51 -14.96
C LYS A 90 -9.04 -1.30 -14.24
N THR A 91 -9.53 -0.74 -13.16
CA THR A 91 -10.63 -1.32 -12.41
C THR A 91 -11.97 -0.90 -13.03
N SER A 92 -12.94 -1.79 -12.98
CA SER A 92 -14.34 -1.49 -13.27
C SER A 92 -14.90 -0.46 -12.27
N ARG A 93 -16.14 -0.01 -12.48
CA ARG A 93 -16.84 0.83 -11.49
C ARG A 93 -16.95 0.17 -10.10
N SER A 94 -16.82 -1.15 -10.02
CA SER A 94 -16.78 -1.92 -8.76
C SER A 94 -15.38 -2.00 -8.13
N GLY A 95 -14.37 -1.31 -8.66
CA GLY A 95 -12.99 -1.37 -8.17
C GLY A 95 -12.27 -2.70 -8.46
N ARG A 96 -12.87 -3.60 -9.25
CA ARG A 96 -12.29 -4.92 -9.57
C ARG A 96 -11.64 -4.95 -10.94
N LEU A 97 -10.57 -5.70 -11.06
CA LEU A 97 -9.92 -5.99 -12.34
C LEU A 97 -10.74 -7.04 -13.11
N GLU A 98 -11.18 -6.68 -14.32
CA GLU A 98 -12.09 -7.49 -15.11
C GLU A 98 -11.37 -8.65 -15.83
N ILE A 99 -12.13 -9.73 -16.10
CA ILE A 99 -11.65 -10.89 -16.85
C ILE A 99 -11.11 -10.53 -18.25
N THR A 100 -11.70 -9.53 -18.90
CA THR A 100 -11.27 -9.04 -20.24
C THR A 100 -9.84 -8.54 -20.19
N THR A 101 -9.51 -7.73 -19.17
CA THR A 101 -8.15 -7.21 -18.96
C THR A 101 -7.15 -8.35 -18.68
N VAL A 102 -7.54 -9.32 -17.84
CA VAL A 102 -6.65 -10.46 -17.52
C VAL A 102 -6.41 -11.33 -18.74
N ARG A 103 -7.42 -11.56 -19.58
CA ARG A 103 -7.25 -12.32 -20.82
C ARG A 103 -6.30 -11.64 -21.78
N SER A 104 -6.52 -10.35 -22.08
CA SER A 104 -5.68 -9.60 -23.03
C SER A 104 -4.27 -9.34 -22.52
N GLU A 105 -4.11 -9.03 -21.24
CA GLU A 105 -2.83 -8.58 -20.65
C GLU A 105 -2.00 -9.73 -20.06
N VAL A 106 -2.58 -10.91 -19.88
CA VAL A 106 -1.89 -12.07 -19.29
C VAL A 106 -1.95 -13.29 -20.19
N VAL A 107 -3.16 -13.80 -20.46
CA VAL A 107 -3.31 -15.08 -21.19
C VAL A 107 -2.81 -14.95 -22.62
N GLU A 108 -3.34 -14.00 -23.39
CA GLU A 108 -2.92 -13.76 -24.78
C GLU A 108 -1.44 -13.35 -24.87
N VAL A 109 -0.95 -12.61 -23.87
CA VAL A 109 0.45 -12.22 -23.79
C VAL A 109 1.36 -13.45 -23.66
N PHE A 110 0.99 -14.43 -22.86
CA PHE A 110 1.79 -15.65 -22.73
C PHE A 110 1.74 -16.54 -23.98
N ASP A 111 0.71 -16.44 -24.80
CA ASP A 111 0.59 -17.16 -26.08
C ASP A 111 1.48 -16.57 -27.19
N LEU A 112 1.96 -15.32 -27.04
CA LEU A 112 2.86 -14.69 -28.00
C LEU A 112 4.31 -15.19 -27.83
N GLU A 113 5.09 -15.21 -28.89
CA GLU A 113 6.53 -15.48 -28.81
C GLU A 113 7.29 -14.30 -28.16
N PRO A 114 8.22 -14.57 -27.19
CA PRO A 114 9.06 -13.52 -26.61
C PRO A 114 9.97 -12.87 -27.67
N LYS A 115 10.21 -11.54 -27.54
CA LYS A 115 10.97 -10.75 -28.53
C LYS A 115 12.48 -10.69 -28.26
N TYR A 116 12.88 -10.59 -26.98
CA TYR A 116 14.30 -10.44 -26.62
C TYR A 116 14.93 -11.73 -26.09
N SER A 117 14.18 -12.50 -25.34
CA SER A 117 14.67 -13.74 -24.75
C SER A 117 13.64 -14.86 -24.92
N ARG A 118 13.97 -16.07 -24.48
CA ARG A 118 12.98 -17.17 -24.43
C ARG A 118 12.09 -17.06 -23.18
N ARG A 119 11.98 -15.88 -22.58
CA ARG A 119 11.31 -15.65 -21.30
C ARG A 119 10.34 -14.50 -21.41
N ARG A 120 9.27 -14.62 -20.66
CA ARG A 120 8.25 -13.57 -20.51
C ARG A 120 7.83 -13.44 -19.06
N GLY A 121 7.74 -12.20 -18.58
CA GLY A 121 7.33 -11.86 -17.24
C GLY A 121 6.06 -11.04 -17.24
N VAL A 122 5.11 -11.40 -16.39
CA VAL A 122 3.89 -10.63 -16.17
C VAL A 122 3.77 -10.32 -14.68
N LEU A 123 3.42 -9.09 -14.35
CA LEU A 123 3.17 -8.62 -12.98
C LEU A 123 1.74 -8.11 -12.86
N ILE A 124 0.97 -8.72 -11.97
CA ILE A 124 -0.34 -8.23 -11.53
C ILE A 124 -0.16 -7.68 -10.12
N ASP A 125 -0.24 -6.35 -9.99
CA ASP A 125 -0.28 -5.69 -8.69
C ASP A 125 -1.71 -5.69 -8.16
N ARG A 126 -1.90 -5.65 -6.83
CA ARG A 126 -3.21 -5.68 -6.17
C ARG A 126 -4.09 -6.83 -6.68
N ALA A 127 -3.53 -8.04 -6.70
CA ALA A 127 -4.22 -9.23 -7.21
C ALA A 127 -5.50 -9.57 -6.43
N GLU A 128 -5.69 -9.03 -5.24
CA GLU A 128 -6.94 -9.06 -4.48
C GLU A 128 -8.11 -8.36 -5.20
N THR A 129 -7.83 -7.51 -6.17
CA THR A 129 -8.88 -6.85 -6.98
C THR A 129 -9.38 -7.70 -8.13
N LEU A 130 -8.75 -8.85 -8.41
CA LEU A 130 -9.21 -9.78 -9.45
C LEU A 130 -10.61 -10.32 -9.11
N SER A 131 -11.53 -10.24 -10.08
CA SER A 131 -12.81 -10.95 -9.93
C SER A 131 -12.58 -12.46 -9.92
N GLU A 132 -13.53 -13.22 -9.40
CA GLU A 132 -13.42 -14.69 -9.37
C GLU A 132 -13.27 -15.28 -10.76
N GLU A 133 -14.03 -14.74 -11.74
CA GLU A 133 -13.95 -15.14 -13.14
C GLU A 133 -12.55 -14.82 -13.75
N ALA A 134 -11.96 -13.67 -13.37
CA ALA A 134 -10.61 -13.29 -13.78
C ALA A 134 -9.57 -14.25 -13.20
N GLN A 135 -9.68 -14.60 -11.91
CA GLN A 135 -8.83 -15.60 -11.28
C GLN A 135 -8.96 -16.98 -11.96
N ASN A 136 -10.18 -17.44 -12.23
CA ASN A 136 -10.43 -18.71 -12.91
C ASN A 136 -9.84 -18.74 -14.33
N SER A 137 -9.81 -17.61 -15.03
CA SER A 137 -9.21 -17.53 -16.37
C SER A 137 -7.70 -17.77 -16.38
N LEU A 138 -7.01 -17.58 -15.26
CA LEU A 138 -5.57 -17.84 -15.10
C LEU A 138 -5.25 -19.32 -14.89
N LEU A 139 -6.20 -20.13 -14.42
CA LEU A 139 -5.94 -21.51 -14.00
C LEU A 139 -5.32 -22.36 -15.09
N LYS A 140 -5.82 -22.28 -16.33
CA LYS A 140 -5.27 -23.05 -17.45
C LYS A 140 -3.79 -22.71 -17.70
N THR A 141 -3.46 -21.41 -17.67
CA THR A 141 -2.07 -20.94 -17.85
C THR A 141 -1.16 -21.36 -16.68
N LEU A 142 -1.72 -21.48 -15.47
CA LEU A 142 -0.96 -21.93 -14.31
C LEU A 142 -0.77 -23.46 -14.27
N GLU A 143 -1.69 -24.22 -14.85
CA GLU A 143 -1.60 -25.68 -14.99
C GLU A 143 -0.61 -26.10 -16.07
N GLU A 144 -0.65 -25.43 -17.21
CA GLU A 144 0.21 -25.69 -18.36
C GLU A 144 0.97 -24.42 -18.76
N PRO A 145 1.93 -23.96 -17.92
CA PRO A 145 2.62 -22.71 -18.15
C PRO A 145 3.52 -22.80 -19.39
N PRO A 146 3.48 -21.80 -20.28
CA PRO A 146 4.41 -21.73 -21.40
C PRO A 146 5.86 -21.73 -20.94
N ALA A 147 6.74 -22.35 -21.72
CA ALA A 147 8.16 -22.40 -21.38
C ALA A 147 8.76 -20.99 -21.25
N GLY A 148 9.43 -20.72 -20.14
CA GLY A 148 9.99 -19.40 -19.84
C GLY A 148 8.99 -18.34 -19.42
N ALA A 149 7.71 -18.68 -19.15
CA ALA A 149 6.74 -17.78 -18.56
C ALA A 149 6.94 -17.66 -17.03
N CYS A 150 6.77 -16.45 -16.51
CA CYS A 150 6.75 -16.17 -15.08
C CYS A 150 5.68 -15.13 -14.77
N LEU A 151 4.67 -15.52 -13.99
CA LEU A 151 3.63 -14.65 -13.47
C LEU A 151 3.95 -14.28 -12.02
N VAL A 152 3.94 -13.00 -11.68
CA VAL A 152 4.04 -12.54 -10.31
C VAL A 152 2.74 -11.84 -9.91
N LEU A 153 2.06 -12.40 -8.92
CA LEU A 153 0.88 -11.83 -8.28
C LEU A 153 1.32 -11.11 -7.00
N VAL A 154 0.89 -9.87 -6.82
CA VAL A 154 1.14 -9.11 -5.59
C VAL A 154 -0.20 -8.88 -4.91
N ALA A 155 -0.33 -9.28 -3.65
CA ALA A 155 -1.55 -9.14 -2.87
C ALA A 155 -1.27 -8.66 -1.43
N THR A 156 -2.27 -8.12 -0.78
CA THR A 156 -2.21 -7.74 0.63
C THR A 156 -2.26 -8.95 1.55
N THR A 157 -3.03 -9.96 1.19
CA THR A 157 -3.16 -11.23 1.92
C THR A 157 -3.21 -12.40 0.94
N GLU A 158 -2.80 -13.58 1.40
CA GLU A 158 -2.93 -14.81 0.60
C GLU A 158 -4.39 -15.26 0.46
N THR A 159 -5.22 -14.99 1.46
CA THR A 159 -6.63 -15.39 1.51
C THR A 159 -7.53 -14.65 0.51
N ALA A 160 -7.01 -13.61 -0.13
CA ALA A 160 -7.74 -12.86 -1.16
C ALA A 160 -7.82 -13.58 -2.51
N LEU A 161 -7.05 -14.67 -2.68
CA LEU A 161 -6.99 -15.44 -3.91
C LEU A 161 -7.60 -16.82 -3.72
N LEU A 162 -8.11 -17.40 -4.82
CA LEU A 162 -8.69 -18.74 -4.82
C LEU A 162 -7.66 -19.80 -4.38
N PRO A 163 -8.05 -20.83 -3.60
CA PRO A 163 -7.17 -21.92 -3.20
C PRO A 163 -6.52 -22.65 -4.39
N THR A 164 -7.19 -22.66 -5.53
CA THR A 164 -6.70 -23.24 -6.79
C THR A 164 -5.49 -22.48 -7.37
N ILE A 165 -5.42 -21.16 -7.18
CA ILE A 165 -4.22 -20.35 -7.52
C ILE A 165 -3.14 -20.58 -6.49
N LEU A 166 -3.48 -20.56 -5.19
CA LEU A 166 -2.52 -20.75 -4.10
C LEU A 166 -1.77 -22.09 -4.21
N SER A 167 -2.44 -23.15 -4.63
CA SER A 167 -1.81 -24.47 -4.80
C SER A 167 -0.79 -24.54 -5.95
N ARG A 168 -0.79 -23.57 -6.88
CA ARG A 168 0.07 -23.50 -8.06
C ARG A 168 1.09 -22.36 -8.01
N ALA A 169 0.94 -21.44 -7.06
CA ALA A 169 1.84 -20.32 -6.89
C ALA A 169 2.86 -20.58 -5.77
N ARG A 170 4.11 -20.18 -5.96
CA ARG A 170 5.09 -20.13 -4.87
C ARG A 170 4.84 -18.89 -4.03
N LEU A 171 4.34 -19.09 -2.83
CA LEU A 171 4.08 -18.03 -1.88
C LEU A 171 5.37 -17.49 -1.27
N LEU A 172 5.55 -16.16 -1.31
CA LEU A 172 6.58 -15.41 -0.62
C LEU A 172 5.89 -14.38 0.29
N ARG A 173 6.12 -14.49 1.60
CA ARG A 173 5.49 -13.63 2.59
C ARG A 173 6.38 -12.44 2.90
N PHE A 174 5.79 -11.24 2.84
CA PHE A 174 6.42 -9.98 3.17
C PHE A 174 5.93 -9.53 4.54
N GLY A 175 6.86 -9.25 5.43
CA GLY A 175 6.57 -8.60 6.71
C GLY A 175 6.69 -7.09 6.62
N ARG A 176 6.50 -6.43 7.76
CA ARG A 176 6.88 -5.02 7.92
C ARG A 176 8.39 -4.88 7.86
N LEU A 177 8.86 -3.75 7.38
CA LEU A 177 10.27 -3.43 7.38
C LEU A 177 10.75 -3.05 8.79
N ALA A 178 12.02 -3.28 9.07
CA ALA A 178 12.66 -2.68 10.23
C ALA A 178 12.60 -1.14 10.13
N ALA A 179 12.45 -0.46 11.26
CA ALA A 179 12.28 0.99 11.27
C ALA A 179 13.43 1.72 10.55
N GLU A 180 14.67 1.27 10.72
CA GLU A 180 15.83 1.88 10.06
C GLU A 180 15.84 1.65 8.54
N ASP A 181 15.37 0.47 8.07
CA ASP A 181 15.21 0.19 6.63
C ASP A 181 14.14 1.11 6.02
N GLY A 182 12.99 1.25 6.71
CA GLY A 182 11.93 2.17 6.31
C GLY A 182 12.40 3.61 6.22
N LEU A 183 13.14 4.08 7.22
CA LEU A 183 13.72 5.42 7.24
C LEU A 183 14.75 5.63 6.13
N ALA A 184 15.59 4.63 5.85
CA ALA A 184 16.55 4.70 4.76
C ALA A 184 15.85 4.90 3.40
N ILE A 185 14.73 4.20 3.17
CA ILE A 185 13.90 4.37 1.97
C ILE A 185 13.31 5.79 1.92
N LEU A 186 12.73 6.27 3.03
CA LEU A 186 12.14 7.61 3.09
C LEU A 186 13.18 8.71 2.83
N ARG A 187 14.35 8.65 3.44
CA ARG A 187 15.46 9.60 3.20
C ARG A 187 15.87 9.63 1.73
N GLN A 188 15.97 8.46 1.10
CA GLN A 188 16.34 8.36 -0.32
C GLN A 188 15.25 8.93 -1.23
N GLN A 189 13.97 8.67 -0.93
CA GLN A 189 12.84 9.07 -1.77
C GLN A 189 12.46 10.54 -1.60
N SER A 190 12.56 11.10 -0.37
CA SER A 190 12.32 12.52 -0.10
C SER A 190 13.47 13.43 -0.55
N GLY A 191 14.58 12.85 -1.02
CA GLY A 191 15.75 13.63 -1.44
C GLY A 191 16.41 14.45 -0.30
N GLY A 192 16.14 14.12 0.95
CA GLY A 192 16.63 14.84 2.13
C GLY A 192 15.90 16.16 2.42
N ALA A 193 14.75 16.40 1.79
CA ALA A 193 13.97 17.62 1.98
C ALA A 193 13.25 17.67 3.34
N GLU A 194 12.89 16.50 3.90
CA GLU A 194 12.14 16.41 5.13
C GLU A 194 13.03 16.19 6.37
N PRO A 195 12.71 16.84 7.51
CA PRO A 195 13.41 16.60 8.77
C PRO A 195 13.26 15.13 9.22
N GLU A 196 14.30 14.59 9.84
CA GLU A 196 14.32 13.20 10.35
C GLU A 196 13.14 12.87 11.27
N LEU A 197 12.74 13.82 12.13
CA LEU A 197 11.62 13.65 13.04
C LEU A 197 10.30 13.45 12.28
N VAL A 198 10.09 14.19 11.20
CA VAL A 198 8.89 14.10 10.34
C VAL A 198 8.85 12.76 9.62
N LEU A 199 10.00 12.28 9.11
CA LEU A 199 10.10 10.96 8.49
C LEU A 199 9.79 9.83 9.47
N ARG A 200 10.29 9.91 10.72
CA ARG A 200 10.02 8.94 11.77
C ARG A 200 8.54 8.93 12.14
N GLU A 201 7.93 10.09 12.28
CA GLU A 201 6.52 10.24 12.59
C GLU A 201 5.63 9.66 11.47
N ALA A 202 5.91 10.01 10.20
CA ALA A 202 5.18 9.47 9.06
C ALA A 202 5.29 7.93 9.00
N LEU A 203 6.50 7.38 9.21
CA LEU A 203 6.71 5.93 9.22
C LEU A 203 5.98 5.23 10.37
N ALA A 204 5.96 5.85 11.55
CA ALA A 204 5.23 5.33 12.71
C ALA A 204 3.72 5.33 12.48
N LEU A 205 3.15 6.41 11.92
CA LEU A 205 1.74 6.49 11.55
C LEU A 205 1.39 5.47 10.46
N ALA A 206 2.27 5.28 9.49
CA ALA A 206 2.14 4.29 8.42
C ALA A 206 2.44 2.85 8.87
N ASP A 207 2.59 2.60 10.17
CA ASP A 207 2.81 1.28 10.75
C ASP A 207 4.02 0.55 10.15
N GLY A 208 5.10 1.31 9.89
CA GLY A 208 6.34 0.80 9.31
C GLY A 208 6.30 0.56 7.80
N SER A 209 5.28 1.06 7.09
CA SER A 209 5.17 1.00 5.64
C SER A 209 5.77 2.25 4.97
N PRO A 210 6.92 2.17 4.28
CA PRO A 210 7.49 3.34 3.62
C PRO A 210 6.62 3.89 2.50
N GLY A 211 5.90 3.03 1.77
CA GLY A 211 5.01 3.47 0.69
C GLY A 211 3.86 4.32 1.22
N ALA A 212 3.18 3.84 2.28
CA ALA A 212 2.12 4.61 2.93
C ALA A 212 2.67 5.89 3.62
N ALA A 213 3.88 5.84 4.18
CA ALA A 213 4.52 7.02 4.74
C ALA A 213 4.84 8.09 3.67
N LEU A 214 5.26 7.68 2.47
CA LEU A 214 5.46 8.60 1.34
C LEU A 214 4.16 9.23 0.85
N GLU A 215 3.07 8.47 0.82
CA GLU A 215 1.74 8.99 0.52
C GLU A 215 1.31 10.03 1.56
N LEU A 216 1.50 9.75 2.87
CA LEU A 216 1.25 10.73 3.93
C LEU A 216 2.08 12.00 3.77
N LEU A 217 3.40 11.87 3.52
CA LEU A 217 4.30 13.02 3.34
C LEU A 217 3.95 13.86 2.11
N SER A 218 3.31 13.28 1.10
CA SER A 218 2.84 14.00 -0.09
C SER A 218 1.49 14.68 0.09
N SER A 219 0.74 14.32 1.14
CA SER A 219 -0.57 14.93 1.45
C SER A 219 -0.40 16.30 2.10
N GLU A 220 -1.14 17.29 1.60
CA GLU A 220 -1.19 18.63 2.20
C GLU A 220 -1.71 18.59 3.65
N LEU A 221 -2.63 17.66 3.93
CA LEU A 221 -3.23 17.50 5.26
C LEU A 221 -2.25 16.92 6.30
N PHE A 222 -1.14 16.33 5.87
CA PHE A 222 -0.15 15.81 6.81
C PHE A 222 0.52 16.93 7.63
N SER A 223 0.60 18.16 7.11
CA SER A 223 1.06 19.32 7.86
C SER A 223 0.16 19.63 9.05
N GLU A 224 -1.14 19.34 8.95
CA GLU A 224 -2.17 19.60 9.96
C GLU A 224 -2.34 18.47 11.00
N ARG A 225 -1.51 17.43 10.93
CA ARG A 225 -1.61 16.24 11.81
C ARG A 225 -1.55 16.57 13.30
N ALA A 226 -0.79 17.60 13.69
CA ALA A 226 -0.69 18.03 15.08
C ALA A 226 -2.01 18.65 15.57
N THR A 227 -2.67 19.44 14.74
CA THR A 227 -3.99 20.01 14.98
C THR A 227 -5.03 18.91 15.13
N LEU A 228 -5.05 17.94 14.21
CA LEU A 228 -5.96 16.78 14.25
C LEU A 228 -5.73 15.92 15.50
N ALA A 229 -4.47 15.64 15.85
CA ALA A 229 -4.14 14.92 17.07
C ALA A 229 -4.63 15.68 18.32
N GLY A 230 -4.46 17.00 18.35
CA GLY A 230 -4.99 17.85 19.44
C GLY A 230 -6.50 17.72 19.59
N TRP A 231 -7.26 17.66 18.50
CA TRP A 231 -8.70 17.46 18.54
C TRP A 231 -9.11 16.07 19.05
N ILE A 232 -8.37 15.03 18.67
CA ILE A 232 -8.62 13.67 19.18
C ILE A 232 -8.43 13.63 20.72
N HIS A 233 -7.44 14.37 21.24
CA HIS A 233 -7.14 14.44 22.67
C HIS A 233 -8.09 15.35 23.47
N ALA A 234 -8.45 16.50 22.91
CA ALA A 234 -9.20 17.55 23.64
C ALA A 234 -10.72 17.47 23.44
N GLY A 235 -11.20 16.64 22.55
CA GLY A 235 -12.60 16.58 22.13
C GLY A 235 -12.84 17.22 20.75
N ALA A 236 -14.10 17.38 20.35
CA ALA A 236 -14.45 17.80 19.01
C ALA A 236 -13.96 19.22 18.67
N PRO A 237 -13.48 19.42 17.41
CA PRO A 237 -13.22 20.75 16.88
C PRO A 237 -14.53 21.54 16.77
N SER A 238 -14.41 22.86 16.83
CA SER A 238 -15.56 23.71 16.51
C SER A 238 -15.86 23.65 15.00
N PRO A 239 -17.10 23.95 14.57
CA PRO A 239 -17.39 24.07 13.14
C PRO A 239 -16.52 25.09 12.39
N ALA A 240 -15.98 26.10 13.11
CA ALA A 240 -15.06 27.06 12.54
C ALA A 240 -13.68 26.44 12.26
N ASP A 241 -13.16 25.66 13.21
CA ASP A 241 -11.87 24.96 13.06
C ASP A 241 -11.89 23.99 11.89
N LEU A 242 -12.99 23.24 11.72
CA LEU A 242 -13.17 22.31 10.58
C LEU A 242 -13.20 23.03 9.23
N ARG A 243 -13.78 24.25 9.17
CA ARG A 243 -13.79 25.06 7.94
C ARG A 243 -12.42 25.60 7.58
N GLU A 244 -11.62 25.95 8.59
CA GLU A 244 -10.25 26.41 8.37
C GLU A 244 -9.37 25.30 7.82
N LEU A 245 -9.53 24.07 8.31
CA LEU A 245 -8.78 22.91 7.84
C LEU A 245 -9.16 22.49 6.41
N LEU A 246 -10.43 22.66 6.03
CA LEU A 246 -10.96 22.22 4.75
C LEU A 246 -11.71 23.37 4.04
N PRO A 247 -10.99 24.37 3.55
CA PRO A 247 -11.61 25.46 2.77
C PRO A 247 -12.30 24.87 1.52
N GLY A 248 -13.55 25.25 1.31
CA GLY A 248 -14.34 24.80 0.15
C GLY A 248 -15.29 23.62 0.37
N LEU A 249 -15.34 23.04 1.58
CA LEU A 249 -16.33 22.01 1.94
C LEU A 249 -17.56 22.60 2.68
N ASP A 250 -17.73 23.92 2.67
CA ASP A 250 -18.85 24.59 3.33
C ASP A 250 -20.15 24.43 2.52
N THR A 251 -21.20 23.93 3.14
CA THR A 251 -22.54 23.72 2.55
C THR A 251 -23.29 25.03 2.25
N GLY A 252 -22.80 26.16 2.73
CA GLY A 252 -23.41 27.49 2.54
C GLY A 252 -22.71 28.42 1.55
N GLY A 253 -21.54 28.05 1.01
CA GLY A 253 -20.72 28.87 0.14
C GLY A 253 -20.51 28.28 -1.28
N ARG A 254 -19.92 29.09 -2.18
CA ARG A 254 -19.43 28.57 -3.47
C ARG A 254 -18.25 27.64 -3.17
N SER A 255 -18.49 26.33 -3.26
CA SER A 255 -17.44 25.32 -3.07
C SER A 255 -16.35 25.49 -4.12
N GLU A 256 -15.11 25.68 -3.66
CA GLU A 256 -13.94 25.70 -4.54
C GLU A 256 -13.51 24.26 -4.89
N GLY A 257 -13.12 24.05 -6.14
CA GLY A 257 -12.66 22.75 -6.64
C GLY A 257 -13.75 21.84 -7.21
N THR A 258 -13.33 20.81 -7.93
CA THR A 258 -14.20 19.78 -8.50
C THR A 258 -14.74 18.82 -7.43
N ARG A 259 -15.83 18.11 -7.73
CA ARG A 259 -16.37 17.07 -6.84
C ARG A 259 -15.32 16.00 -6.50
N GLU A 260 -14.48 15.64 -7.47
CA GLU A 260 -13.45 14.62 -7.31
C GLU A 260 -12.33 15.09 -6.37
N GLU A 261 -11.87 16.34 -6.53
CA GLU A 261 -10.86 16.94 -5.63
C GLU A 261 -11.36 17.00 -4.18
N ARG A 262 -12.62 17.36 -3.96
CA ARG A 262 -13.22 17.37 -2.63
C ARG A 262 -13.33 15.96 -2.03
N LYS A 263 -13.70 14.98 -2.84
CA LYS A 263 -13.74 13.57 -2.44
C LYS A 263 -12.37 13.06 -2.01
N GLU A 264 -11.34 13.36 -2.80
CA GLU A 264 -9.96 12.96 -2.53
C GLU A 264 -9.44 13.58 -1.23
N ARG A 265 -9.68 14.87 -1.03
CA ARG A 265 -9.28 15.59 0.19
C ARG A 265 -9.99 15.09 1.46
N LEU A 266 -11.26 14.74 1.38
CA LEU A 266 -11.98 14.08 2.48
C LEU A 266 -11.45 12.67 2.76
N HIS A 267 -11.14 11.93 1.71
CA HIS A 267 -10.55 10.60 1.85
C HIS A 267 -9.22 10.67 2.61
N GLU A 268 -8.35 11.62 2.26
CA GLU A 268 -7.09 11.87 2.97
C GLU A 268 -7.31 12.25 4.43
N LEU A 269 -8.28 13.16 4.72
CA LEU A 269 -8.61 13.55 6.09
C LEU A 269 -9.03 12.36 6.94
N PHE A 270 -9.96 11.55 6.44
CA PHE A 270 -10.46 10.40 7.17
C PHE A 270 -9.38 9.34 7.37
N GLN A 271 -8.54 9.09 6.36
CA GLN A 271 -7.38 8.20 6.50
C GLN A 271 -6.40 8.70 7.56
N LEU A 272 -6.02 9.98 7.53
CA LEU A 272 -5.11 10.55 8.53
C LEU A 272 -5.70 10.49 9.94
N THR A 273 -6.99 10.79 10.09
CA THR A 273 -7.71 10.68 11.36
C THR A 273 -7.69 9.25 11.91
N LEU A 274 -7.93 8.25 11.05
CA LEU A 274 -7.87 6.83 11.42
C LEU A 274 -6.48 6.40 11.87
N LEU A 275 -5.43 6.87 11.19
CA LEU A 275 -4.05 6.56 11.55
C LEU A 275 -3.65 7.17 12.89
N LEU A 276 -4.04 8.44 13.14
CA LEU A 276 -3.79 9.11 14.40
C LEU A 276 -4.54 8.44 15.57
N ALA A 277 -5.84 8.22 15.42
CA ALA A 277 -6.64 7.52 16.43
C ALA A 277 -6.15 6.10 16.69
N GLY A 278 -5.78 5.37 15.64
CA GLY A 278 -5.23 4.03 15.73
C GLY A 278 -3.87 3.97 16.43
N ARG A 279 -3.01 4.99 16.27
CA ARG A 279 -1.75 5.10 17.02
C ARG A 279 -2.02 5.25 18.52
N GLU A 280 -2.86 6.20 18.90
CA GLU A 280 -3.22 6.44 20.30
C GLU A 280 -3.83 5.20 20.96
N LEU A 281 -4.69 4.48 20.24
CA LEU A 281 -5.27 3.22 20.74
C LEU A 281 -4.19 2.16 21.00
N ARG A 282 -3.21 2.00 20.12
CA ARG A 282 -2.11 1.03 20.30
C ARG A 282 -1.20 1.41 21.48
N GLU A 283 -0.84 2.67 21.60
CA GLU A 283 -0.02 3.19 22.70
C GLU A 283 -0.75 3.04 24.04
N GLY A 284 -2.06 3.35 24.06
CA GLY A 284 -2.90 3.18 25.24
C GLY A 284 -3.08 1.72 25.68
N CYS A 285 -3.17 0.77 24.74
CA CYS A 285 -3.27 -0.67 25.05
C CYS A 285 -1.96 -1.29 25.53
N SER A 286 -0.81 -0.72 25.19
CA SER A 286 0.50 -1.27 25.57
C SER A 286 0.98 -0.86 26.96
N ALA A 287 0.32 0.05 27.63
CA ALA A 287 0.68 0.49 28.97
C ALA A 287 0.04 -0.43 30.02
N ASP A 288 0.85 -0.94 30.94
CA ASP A 288 0.42 -1.83 32.04
C ASP A 288 -0.65 -1.15 32.93
N ALA A 289 -1.66 -1.93 33.32
CA ALA A 289 -2.64 -1.47 34.28
C ALA A 289 -1.97 -1.25 35.66
N PRO A 290 -2.34 -0.17 36.39
CA PRO A 290 -1.80 0.10 37.71
C PRO A 290 -2.12 -1.07 38.68
N GLY A 291 -1.15 -1.43 39.51
CA GLY A 291 -1.31 -2.47 40.51
C GLY A 291 -2.32 -2.11 41.62
N ALA A 292 -2.71 -3.09 42.43
CA ALA A 292 -3.72 -2.94 43.50
C ALA A 292 -3.43 -1.87 44.57
N SER A 293 -2.28 -1.18 44.53
CA SER A 293 -1.85 -0.12 45.43
C SER A 293 -1.83 1.29 44.77
N ALA A 294 -2.58 1.48 43.68
CA ALA A 294 -2.61 2.73 42.93
C ALA A 294 -3.06 3.95 43.78
N SER A 295 -2.33 5.06 43.66
CA SER A 295 -2.66 6.34 44.30
C SER A 295 -3.89 7.00 43.61
N ASP A 296 -4.46 8.04 44.24
CA ASP A 296 -5.56 8.79 43.62
C ASP A 296 -5.12 9.45 42.30
N ALA A 297 -3.85 9.85 42.19
CA ALA A 297 -3.27 10.38 40.95
C ALA A 297 -3.21 9.30 39.83
N ASP A 298 -2.87 8.04 40.16
CA ASP A 298 -2.85 6.95 39.22
C ASP A 298 -4.26 6.61 38.72
N ARG A 299 -5.27 6.70 39.56
CA ARG A 299 -6.68 6.52 39.19
C ARG A 299 -7.20 7.64 38.27
N GLU A 300 -6.81 8.87 38.53
CA GLU A 300 -7.17 10.01 37.68
C GLU A 300 -6.51 9.88 36.29
N GLU A 301 -5.26 9.44 36.22
CA GLU A 301 -4.55 9.14 34.98
C GLU A 301 -5.23 8.01 34.18
N GLU A 302 -5.66 6.94 34.88
CA GLU A 302 -6.39 5.84 34.27
C GLU A 302 -7.75 6.27 33.71
N LEU A 303 -8.48 7.15 34.41
CA LEU A 303 -9.74 7.73 33.94
C LEU A 303 -9.53 8.61 32.70
N ARG A 304 -8.48 9.43 32.67
CA ARG A 304 -8.11 10.27 31.53
C ARG A 304 -7.74 9.38 30.32
N ARG A 305 -6.95 8.33 30.55
CA ARG A 305 -6.60 7.35 29.51
C ARG A 305 -7.85 6.65 28.97
N GLY A 306 -8.77 6.21 29.84
CA GLY A 306 -10.02 5.59 29.42
C GLY A 306 -10.88 6.51 28.56
N ALA A 307 -10.97 7.79 28.93
CA ALA A 307 -11.69 8.80 28.15
C ALA A 307 -11.04 9.04 26.77
N LEU A 308 -9.70 9.13 26.71
CA LEU A 308 -8.96 9.26 25.46
C LEU A 308 -9.18 8.05 24.56
N MET A 309 -9.09 6.84 25.11
CA MET A 309 -9.33 5.60 24.34
C MET A 309 -10.75 5.56 23.74
N ALA A 310 -11.75 5.94 24.51
CA ALA A 310 -13.13 6.04 24.02
C ALA A 310 -13.29 7.10 22.93
N SER A 311 -12.61 8.24 23.07
CA SER A 311 -12.55 9.28 22.03
C SER A 311 -11.91 8.75 20.75
N CYS A 312 -10.73 8.16 20.83
CA CYS A 312 -10.02 7.58 19.68
C CYS A 312 -10.85 6.51 18.96
N GLN A 313 -11.51 5.63 19.72
CA GLN A 313 -12.38 4.61 19.14
C GLN A 313 -13.53 5.25 18.35
N ARG A 314 -14.16 6.27 18.90
CA ARG A 314 -15.24 6.98 18.23
C ARG A 314 -14.80 7.71 16.96
N TRP A 315 -13.63 8.35 17.00
CA TRP A 315 -13.04 8.98 15.82
C TRP A 315 -12.75 7.97 14.73
N ALA A 316 -12.24 6.78 15.09
CA ALA A 316 -11.98 5.70 14.16
C ALA A 316 -13.26 5.15 13.54
N GLU A 317 -14.30 4.90 14.33
CA GLU A 317 -15.60 4.42 13.85
C GLU A 317 -16.25 5.39 12.85
N LEU A 318 -16.22 6.70 13.18
CA LEU A 318 -16.76 7.74 12.31
C LEU A 318 -15.95 7.89 11.01
N GLY A 319 -14.63 7.81 11.11
CA GLY A 319 -13.75 7.86 9.94
C GLY A 319 -13.98 6.69 8.98
N LEU A 320 -14.14 5.47 9.51
CA LEU A 320 -14.44 4.28 8.69
C LEU A 320 -15.79 4.42 7.98
N ARG A 321 -16.86 4.83 8.70
CA ARG A 321 -18.17 5.06 8.09
C ARG A 321 -18.13 6.11 6.99
N ALA A 322 -17.41 7.21 7.24
CA ALA A 322 -17.27 8.28 6.26
C ALA A 322 -16.53 7.83 4.99
N LEU A 323 -15.53 6.95 5.11
CA LEU A 323 -14.87 6.34 3.95
C LEU A 323 -15.81 5.43 3.17
N ASP A 324 -16.58 4.57 3.86
CA ASP A 324 -17.59 3.71 3.23
C ASP A 324 -18.64 4.55 2.47
N ASP A 325 -19.11 5.64 3.05
CA ASP A 325 -20.08 6.56 2.44
C ASP A 325 -19.52 7.26 1.19
N LEU A 326 -18.24 7.66 1.22
CA LEU A 326 -17.54 8.21 0.05
C LEU A 326 -17.41 7.19 -1.09
N GLU A 327 -17.13 5.93 -0.75
CA GLU A 327 -17.09 4.83 -1.73
C GLU A 327 -18.48 4.51 -2.29
N ALA A 328 -19.54 4.59 -1.46
CA ALA A 328 -20.94 4.39 -1.85
C ALA A 328 -21.52 5.55 -2.69
N MET A 329 -20.69 6.50 -3.14
CA MET A 329 -21.07 7.63 -4.00
C MET A 329 -21.99 8.66 -3.32
N VAL A 330 -21.98 8.73 -2.00
CA VAL A 330 -22.62 9.83 -1.25
C VAL A 330 -21.92 11.16 -1.57
N THR A 331 -22.63 12.27 -1.50
CA THR A 331 -22.03 13.57 -1.79
C THR A 331 -20.99 13.94 -0.73
N PRO A 332 -19.79 14.41 -1.12
CA PRO A 332 -18.71 14.73 -0.17
C PRO A 332 -19.15 15.65 0.97
N GLU A 333 -19.95 16.67 0.66
CA GLU A 333 -20.45 17.63 1.63
C GLU A 333 -21.33 16.96 2.71
N LEU A 334 -22.21 16.06 2.29
CA LEU A 334 -23.09 15.32 3.23
C LEU A 334 -22.27 14.35 4.09
N VAL A 335 -21.28 13.68 3.53
CA VAL A 335 -20.39 12.80 4.31
C VAL A 335 -19.65 13.61 5.37
N PHE A 336 -19.12 14.76 4.99
CA PHE A 336 -18.43 15.65 5.94
C PHE A 336 -19.33 16.14 7.07
N GLU A 337 -20.57 16.57 6.75
CA GLU A 337 -21.54 16.99 7.76
C GLU A 337 -21.91 15.89 8.73
N LEU A 338 -22.19 14.68 8.22
CA LEU A 338 -22.52 13.52 9.05
C LEU A 338 -21.36 13.12 9.95
N TRP A 339 -20.13 13.14 9.43
CA TRP A 339 -18.93 12.86 10.19
C TRP A 339 -18.73 13.92 11.30
N ALA A 340 -18.76 15.21 10.94
CA ALA A 340 -18.59 16.31 11.87
C ALA A 340 -19.66 16.35 12.98
N ALA A 341 -20.92 16.02 12.64
CA ALA A 341 -22.02 15.93 13.60
C ALA A 341 -21.89 14.76 14.58
N GLY A 342 -21.18 13.69 14.17
CA GLY A 342 -20.95 12.50 15.00
C GLY A 342 -19.78 12.64 15.98
N LEU A 343 -18.91 13.63 15.80
CA LEU A 343 -17.74 13.82 16.67
C LEU A 343 -18.13 14.07 18.13
N PRO A 344 -17.36 13.56 19.12
CA PRO A 344 -17.63 13.78 20.52
C PRO A 344 -17.57 15.28 20.81
N ARG A 345 -18.56 15.83 21.46
CA ARG A 345 -18.56 17.22 21.93
C ARG A 345 -17.87 17.28 23.30
N ALA A 346 -16.98 18.26 23.47
CA ALA A 346 -16.25 18.46 24.71
C ALA A 346 -17.19 18.75 25.91
#